data_d47efd1e9b68d505e1fed7fad28200b7
#
_entry.id   d47efd1e9b68d505e1fed7fad28200b7
#
_cell.length_a   1.000
_cell.length_b   1.000
_cell.length_c   1.000
_cell.angle_alpha   90.00
_cell.angle_beta   90.00
_cell.angle_gamma   90.00
#
_symmetry.space_group_name_H-M   'P 1'
#
loop_
_entity.id
_entity.type
_entity.pdbx_description
1 polymer ?
#
loop_
_entity_poly.entity_id
_entity_poly.type
_entity_poly.pdbx_seq_one_letter_code
_entity_poly.pdbx_strand_id
1 'polypeptide(L)'
;MLNTKYTVKNKRPSYAFLMEMLWVCGFFAIAACIFVMAFAKADTMSRKAQDLNEAVMAAEQEMEQTFFSGQEGSWIVCLDKSWKPVSESSEHLLPGTDGPFPKDTYAVLYVTSQADGGLLNVFIQVDTHVSKSIQETIYTLDGSHMTDISQEGGRQ
;
A
#
# COMPACT_ATOMS: atom_id res chain seq x y z
N MET A 1 29.03 -82.49 -27.60
CA MET A 1 28.31 -81.36 -28.26
C MET A 1 27.36 -80.77 -27.18
N LEU A 2 27.77 -79.76 -26.50
CA LEU A 2 26.97 -79.05 -25.47
C LEU A 2 26.30 -77.80 -26.10
N ASN A 3 24.99 -77.87 -26.26
CA ASN A 3 24.19 -76.83 -26.89
C ASN A 3 23.71 -75.86 -25.77
N THR A 4 24.48 -74.81 -25.50
CA THR A 4 24.13 -73.81 -24.50
C THR A 4 23.13 -72.86 -25.12
N LYS A 5 21.82 -73.03 -24.81
CA LYS A 5 20.77 -72.08 -25.15
C LYS A 5 20.92 -70.83 -24.29
N TYR A 6 21.44 -69.76 -24.86
CA TYR A 6 21.36 -68.43 -24.26
C TYR A 6 19.93 -67.93 -24.26
N THR A 7 19.24 -67.97 -23.12
CA THR A 7 17.94 -67.36 -22.96
C THR A 7 18.14 -65.84 -22.81
N VAL A 8 17.89 -65.12 -23.89
CA VAL A 8 17.84 -63.63 -23.85
C VAL A 8 16.64 -63.24 -22.99
N LYS A 9 16.88 -62.90 -21.76
CA LYS A 9 15.88 -62.36 -20.83
C LYS A 9 15.49 -60.97 -21.30
N ASN A 10 14.40 -60.87 -22.05
CA ASN A 10 13.82 -59.61 -22.55
C ASN A 10 13.42 -58.77 -21.32
N LYS A 11 14.24 -57.79 -20.95
CA LYS A 11 13.95 -56.82 -19.87
C LYS A 11 12.82 -55.92 -20.42
N ARG A 12 11.58 -56.24 -20.05
CA ARG A 12 10.46 -55.35 -20.26
C ARG A 12 10.80 -54.03 -19.53
N PRO A 13 10.75 -52.85 -20.21
CA PRO A 13 10.97 -51.58 -19.53
C PRO A 13 9.95 -51.50 -18.40
N SER A 14 10.45 -51.23 -17.19
CA SER A 14 9.62 -51.22 -15.99
C SER A 14 8.72 -49.96 -16.05
N TYR A 15 7.51 -50.13 -16.54
CA TYR A 15 6.49 -49.10 -16.56
C TYR A 15 6.23 -48.54 -15.15
N ALA A 16 6.51 -49.33 -14.11
CA ALA A 16 6.43 -48.88 -12.72
C ALA A 16 7.38 -47.72 -12.42
N PHE A 17 8.63 -47.76 -12.91
CA PHE A 17 9.60 -46.70 -12.74
C PHE A 17 9.19 -45.41 -13.46
N LEU A 18 8.62 -45.52 -14.68
CA LEU A 18 8.10 -44.34 -15.39
C LEU A 18 6.91 -43.71 -14.67
N MET A 19 6.03 -44.53 -14.09
CA MET A 19 4.90 -44.02 -13.30
C MET A 19 5.38 -43.32 -12.04
N GLU A 20 6.38 -43.86 -11.34
CA GLU A 20 6.97 -43.25 -10.13
C GLU A 20 7.60 -41.91 -10.47
N MET A 21 8.41 -41.82 -11.53
CA MET A 21 8.99 -40.56 -11.99
C MET A 21 7.93 -39.51 -12.35
N LEU A 22 6.83 -39.93 -12.99
CA LEU A 22 5.73 -39.02 -13.36
C LEU A 22 5.04 -38.46 -12.11
N TRP A 23 4.80 -39.28 -11.10
CA TRP A 23 4.26 -38.85 -9.81
C TRP A 23 5.16 -37.85 -9.10
N VAL A 24 6.46 -38.12 -9.06
CA VAL A 24 7.45 -37.22 -8.45
C VAL A 24 7.51 -35.89 -9.20
N CYS A 25 7.57 -35.90 -10.52
CA CYS A 25 7.54 -34.69 -11.32
C CYS A 25 6.24 -33.89 -11.13
N GLY A 26 5.09 -34.59 -11.06
CA GLY A 26 3.80 -33.94 -10.78
C GLY A 26 3.76 -33.27 -9.41
N PHE A 27 4.28 -33.94 -8.39
CA PHE A 27 4.37 -33.37 -7.05
C PHE A 27 5.27 -32.12 -7.00
N PHE A 28 6.44 -32.16 -7.64
CA PHE A 28 7.32 -31.01 -7.71
C PHE A 28 6.72 -29.84 -8.49
N ALA A 29 5.97 -30.12 -9.57
CA ALA A 29 5.28 -29.08 -10.32
C ALA A 29 4.23 -28.36 -9.46
N ILE A 30 3.42 -29.12 -8.70
CA ILE A 30 2.42 -28.54 -7.79
C ILE A 30 3.11 -27.72 -6.69
N ALA A 31 4.16 -28.25 -6.06
CA ALA A 31 4.91 -27.53 -5.04
C ALA A 31 5.50 -26.22 -5.58
N ALA A 32 6.09 -26.24 -6.78
CA ALA A 32 6.63 -25.05 -7.43
C ALA A 32 5.54 -23.99 -7.66
N CYS A 33 4.35 -24.37 -8.12
CA CYS A 33 3.22 -23.44 -8.28
C CYS A 33 2.83 -22.77 -6.95
N ILE A 34 2.77 -23.55 -5.86
CA ILE A 34 2.44 -23.01 -4.52
C ILE A 34 3.49 -21.98 -4.08
N PHE A 35 4.78 -22.28 -4.28
CA PHE A 35 5.85 -21.34 -3.94
C PHE A 35 5.78 -20.05 -4.75
N VAL A 36 5.55 -20.13 -6.06
CA VAL A 36 5.41 -18.94 -6.91
C VAL A 36 4.24 -18.06 -6.43
N MET A 37 3.10 -18.66 -6.12
CA MET A 37 1.95 -17.92 -5.57
C MET A 37 2.25 -17.29 -4.21
N ALA A 38 2.97 -17.99 -3.33
CA ALA A 38 3.38 -17.48 -2.03
C ALA A 38 4.33 -16.28 -2.16
N PHE A 39 5.32 -16.36 -3.05
CA PHE A 39 6.24 -15.25 -3.33
C PHE A 39 5.54 -14.04 -3.94
N ALA A 40 4.64 -14.25 -4.90
CA ALA A 40 3.87 -13.16 -5.50
C ALA A 40 3.01 -12.43 -4.44
N LYS A 41 2.38 -13.19 -3.53
CA LYS A 41 1.60 -12.61 -2.43
C LYS A 41 2.48 -11.87 -1.42
N ALA A 42 3.66 -12.41 -1.11
CA ALA A 42 4.62 -11.76 -0.20
C ALA A 42 5.12 -10.42 -0.77
N ASP A 43 5.44 -10.35 -2.07
CA ASP A 43 5.82 -9.10 -2.74
C ASP A 43 4.70 -8.04 -2.67
N THR A 44 3.45 -8.45 -2.94
CA THR A 44 2.30 -7.55 -2.83
C THR A 44 2.10 -7.04 -1.41
N MET A 45 2.25 -7.89 -0.40
CA MET A 45 2.15 -7.49 1.01
C MET A 45 3.28 -6.54 1.41
N SER A 46 4.49 -6.79 0.92
CA SER A 46 5.65 -5.93 1.19
C SER A 46 5.43 -4.52 0.64
N ARG A 47 4.91 -4.40 -0.58
CA ARG A 47 4.59 -3.09 -1.19
C ARG A 47 3.50 -2.36 -0.41
N LYS A 48 2.42 -3.06 -0.04
CA LYS A 48 1.36 -2.46 0.78
C LYS A 48 1.87 -2.00 2.15
N ALA A 49 2.76 -2.74 2.78
CA ALA A 49 3.38 -2.34 4.04
C ALA A 49 4.28 -1.10 3.88
N GLN A 50 5.00 -1.01 2.77
CA GLN A 50 5.80 0.18 2.45
C GLN A 50 4.90 1.39 2.22
N ASP A 51 3.86 1.25 1.38
CA ASP A 51 2.91 2.34 1.13
C ASP A 51 2.22 2.81 2.41
N LEU A 52 1.85 1.88 3.31
CA LEU A 52 1.29 2.21 4.60
C LEU A 52 2.27 3.00 5.48
N ASN A 53 3.54 2.59 5.52
CA ASN A 53 4.55 3.29 6.31
C ASN A 53 4.79 4.73 5.81
N GLU A 54 4.86 4.92 4.50
CA GLU A 54 4.98 6.24 3.89
C GLU A 54 3.72 7.10 4.13
N ALA A 55 2.53 6.49 4.05
CA ALA A 55 1.27 7.17 4.35
C ALA A 55 1.20 7.67 5.80
N VAL A 56 1.65 6.85 6.76
CA VAL A 56 1.73 7.24 8.17
C VAL A 56 2.67 8.43 8.33
N MET A 57 3.88 8.37 7.77
CA MET A 57 4.86 9.45 7.86
C MET A 57 4.34 10.76 7.24
N ALA A 58 3.69 10.67 6.07
CA ALA A 58 3.11 11.83 5.41
C ALA A 58 1.96 12.45 6.23
N ALA A 59 1.08 11.61 6.79
CA ALA A 59 -0.02 12.08 7.63
C ALA A 59 0.47 12.71 8.94
N GLU A 60 1.45 12.12 9.60
CA GLU A 60 2.06 12.68 10.82
C GLU A 60 2.72 14.02 10.55
N GLN A 61 3.49 14.13 9.45
CA GLN A 61 4.12 15.38 9.05
C GLN A 61 3.10 16.48 8.78
N GLU A 62 2.02 16.18 8.06
CA GLU A 62 0.96 17.13 7.76
C GLU A 62 0.21 17.53 9.03
N MET A 63 -0.04 16.61 9.95
CA MET A 63 -0.65 16.90 11.25
C MET A 63 0.20 17.85 12.10
N GLU A 64 1.50 17.59 12.19
CA GLU A 64 2.43 18.46 12.91
C GLU A 64 2.46 19.87 12.31
N GLN A 65 2.48 19.97 10.98
CA GLN A 65 2.45 21.25 10.28
C GLN A 65 1.14 22.00 10.54
N THR A 66 0.01 21.28 10.53
CA THR A 66 -1.32 21.84 10.83
C THR A 66 -1.39 22.34 12.28
N PHE A 67 -0.89 21.59 13.24
CA PHE A 67 -0.83 22.02 14.64
C PHE A 67 0.08 23.24 14.83
N PHE A 68 1.21 23.28 14.13
CA PHE A 68 2.13 24.42 14.19
C PHE A 68 1.55 25.68 13.57
N SER A 69 0.85 25.56 12.44
CA SER A 69 0.24 26.71 11.73
C SER A 69 -1.05 27.19 12.38
N GLY A 70 -1.76 26.31 13.11
CA GLY A 70 -3.10 26.59 13.64
C GLY A 70 -4.13 26.80 12.53
N GLN A 71 -3.88 26.30 11.32
CA GLN A 71 -4.75 26.49 10.17
C GLN A 71 -6.04 25.70 10.33
N GLU A 72 -7.19 26.38 10.18
CA GLU A 72 -8.51 25.77 10.18
C GLU A 72 -9.01 25.62 8.76
N GLY A 73 -9.85 24.59 8.52
CA GLY A 73 -10.48 24.33 7.24
C GLY A 73 -10.25 22.92 6.74
N SER A 74 -10.52 22.75 5.44
CA SER A 74 -10.30 21.46 4.78
C SER A 74 -9.53 21.70 3.48
N TRP A 75 -8.50 20.89 3.26
CA TRP A 75 -7.68 20.95 2.05
C TRP A 75 -7.23 19.56 1.62
N ILE A 76 -6.65 19.49 0.42
CA ILE A 76 -6.16 18.25 -0.17
C ILE A 76 -4.69 18.42 -0.54
N VAL A 77 -3.88 17.43 -0.17
CA VAL A 77 -2.48 17.34 -0.57
C VAL A 77 -2.33 16.16 -1.52
N CYS A 78 -1.86 16.41 -2.75
CA CYS A 78 -1.59 15.38 -3.73
C CYS A 78 -0.11 14.98 -3.68
N LEU A 79 0.15 13.67 -3.60
CA LEU A 79 1.49 13.10 -3.50
C LEU A 79 1.80 12.24 -4.73
N ASP A 80 3.05 12.26 -5.17
CA ASP A 80 3.58 11.41 -6.22
C ASP A 80 3.94 9.99 -5.69
N LYS A 81 4.48 9.13 -6.57
CA LYS A 81 4.95 7.79 -6.18
C LYS A 81 6.11 7.78 -5.20
N SER A 82 6.77 8.90 -5.01
CA SER A 82 7.87 9.10 -4.05
C SER A 82 7.37 9.75 -2.77
N TRP A 83 6.05 9.84 -2.60
CA TRP A 83 5.38 10.46 -1.45
C TRP A 83 5.75 11.93 -1.24
N LYS A 84 6.06 12.64 -2.35
CA LYS A 84 6.36 14.07 -2.36
C LYS A 84 5.19 14.86 -2.94
N PRO A 85 4.94 16.09 -2.43
CA PRO A 85 3.89 16.94 -3.00
C PRO A 85 4.12 17.19 -4.50
N VAL A 86 3.08 16.98 -5.31
CA VAL A 86 3.16 17.04 -6.79
C VAL A 86 3.25 18.48 -7.29
N SER A 87 2.72 19.46 -6.57
CA SER A 87 2.76 20.87 -6.97
C SER A 87 2.32 21.78 -5.83
N GLU A 88 2.85 22.99 -5.79
CA GLU A 88 2.42 24.09 -4.90
C GLU A 88 0.93 24.49 -5.12
N SER A 89 0.36 24.12 -6.27
CA SER A 89 -1.04 24.39 -6.58
C SER A 89 -2.05 23.45 -5.88
N SER A 90 -1.59 22.42 -5.19
CA SER A 90 -2.44 21.43 -4.51
C SER A 90 -2.95 21.92 -3.16
N GLU A 91 -2.37 22.97 -2.61
CA GLU A 91 -2.71 23.51 -1.27
C GLU A 91 -4.16 24.05 -1.13
N HIS A 92 -4.93 24.12 -2.21
CA HIS A 92 -6.28 24.70 -2.16
C HIS A 92 -7.36 23.92 -2.89
N LEU A 93 -7.15 22.64 -3.19
CA LEU A 93 -8.25 21.80 -3.65
C LEU A 93 -9.16 21.47 -2.46
N LEU A 94 -10.40 21.99 -2.52
CA LEU A 94 -11.40 21.70 -1.49
C LEU A 94 -11.89 20.26 -1.58
N PRO A 95 -12.13 19.57 -0.45
CA PRO A 95 -12.75 18.25 -0.43
C PRO A 95 -14.09 18.27 -1.18
N GLY A 96 -14.28 17.29 -2.08
CA GLY A 96 -15.50 17.18 -2.88
C GLY A 96 -15.44 17.89 -4.24
N THR A 97 -14.30 18.42 -4.63
CA THR A 97 -14.08 18.86 -6.01
C THR A 97 -13.72 17.62 -6.84
N ASP A 98 -14.65 17.15 -7.69
CA ASP A 98 -14.42 16.12 -8.71
C ASP A 98 -13.48 16.64 -9.84
N GLY A 99 -12.54 17.51 -9.49
CA GLY A 99 -11.54 18.01 -10.41
C GLY A 99 -10.54 16.92 -10.77
N PRO A 100 -9.99 16.95 -11.99
CA PRO A 100 -8.95 15.99 -12.35
C PRO A 100 -7.72 16.27 -11.48
N PHE A 101 -7.36 15.30 -10.63
CA PHE A 101 -6.09 15.34 -9.93
C PHE A 101 -4.93 15.44 -10.92
N PRO A 102 -3.79 16.04 -10.53
CA PRO A 102 -2.59 16.06 -11.34
C PRO A 102 -2.24 14.66 -11.87
N LYS A 103 -1.76 14.55 -13.12
CA LYS A 103 -1.56 13.25 -13.78
C LYS A 103 -0.60 12.31 -13.04
N ASP A 104 0.29 12.86 -12.22
CA ASP A 104 1.31 12.12 -11.49
C ASP A 104 0.91 11.83 -10.04
N THR A 105 -0.34 12.10 -9.66
CA THR A 105 -0.85 11.83 -8.31
C THR A 105 -0.95 10.33 -8.07
N TYR A 106 -0.25 9.85 -7.04
CA TYR A 106 -0.28 8.48 -6.57
C TYR A 106 -1.15 8.32 -5.31
N ALA A 107 -1.02 9.26 -4.37
CA ALA A 107 -1.79 9.30 -3.13
C ALA A 107 -2.37 10.69 -2.89
N VAL A 108 -3.45 10.74 -2.13
CA VAL A 108 -4.17 11.97 -1.78
C VAL A 108 -4.42 11.98 -0.28
N LEU A 109 -4.00 13.06 0.37
CA LEU A 109 -4.34 13.33 1.76
C LEU A 109 -5.50 14.30 1.82
N TYR A 110 -6.57 13.92 2.49
CA TYR A 110 -7.69 14.79 2.84
C TYR A 110 -7.49 15.25 4.27
N VAL A 111 -7.25 16.53 4.46
CA VAL A 111 -7.04 17.13 5.78
C VAL A 111 -8.26 17.95 6.15
N THR A 112 -8.78 17.76 7.35
CA THR A 112 -9.83 18.57 7.93
C THR A 112 -9.41 19.01 9.33
N SER A 113 -9.37 20.30 9.56
CA SER A 113 -8.99 20.92 10.82
C SER A 113 -10.09 21.84 11.33
N GLN A 114 -10.47 21.70 12.59
CA GLN A 114 -11.52 22.48 13.24
C GLN A 114 -11.13 22.84 14.67
N ALA A 115 -11.20 24.14 15.00
CA ALA A 115 -11.04 24.59 16.39
C ALA A 115 -12.36 24.50 17.14
N ASP A 116 -12.32 23.92 18.33
CA ASP A 116 -13.43 23.85 19.27
C ASP A 116 -12.94 24.03 20.71
N GLY A 117 -13.43 25.07 21.39
CA GLY A 117 -13.17 25.33 22.81
C GLY A 117 -11.70 25.45 23.20
N GLY A 118 -10.82 25.93 22.30
CA GLY A 118 -9.38 26.01 22.51
C GLY A 118 -8.60 24.74 22.18
N LEU A 119 -9.24 23.77 21.56
CA LEU A 119 -8.64 22.58 21.00
C LEU A 119 -8.71 22.65 19.46
N LEU A 120 -7.61 22.40 18.80
CA LEU A 120 -7.57 22.19 17.36
C LEU A 120 -7.67 20.69 17.09
N ASN A 121 -8.78 20.26 16.52
CA ASN A 121 -9.02 18.89 16.13
C ASN A 121 -8.65 18.73 14.65
N VAL A 122 -7.77 17.78 14.34
CA VAL A 122 -7.30 17.51 12.99
C VAL A 122 -7.64 16.07 12.63
N PHE A 123 -8.25 15.89 11.48
CA PHE A 123 -8.54 14.59 10.87
C PHE A 123 -7.87 14.50 9.51
N ILE A 124 -7.11 13.44 9.30
CA ILE A 124 -6.40 13.19 8.04
C ILE A 124 -6.78 11.80 7.53
N GLN A 125 -7.19 11.74 6.26
CA GLN A 125 -7.45 10.51 5.55
C GLN A 125 -6.50 10.40 4.37
N VAL A 126 -5.85 9.26 4.21
CA VAL A 126 -4.90 8.98 3.12
C VAL A 126 -5.48 7.93 2.20
N ASP A 127 -5.71 8.31 0.96
CA ASP A 127 -6.23 7.44 -0.09
C ASP A 127 -5.16 7.23 -1.17
N THR A 128 -5.01 5.99 -1.66
CA THR A 128 -4.17 5.71 -2.81
C THR A 128 -5.01 5.44 -4.06
N HIS A 129 -4.49 5.86 -5.20
CA HIS A 129 -5.10 5.59 -6.51
C HIS A 129 -4.58 4.24 -7.03
N VAL A 130 -5.31 3.16 -6.75
CA VAL A 130 -5.00 1.80 -7.27
C VAL A 130 -5.31 1.68 -8.76
N SER A 131 -6.25 2.50 -9.27
CA SER A 131 -6.65 2.59 -10.69
C SER A 131 -7.46 3.86 -10.89
N LYS A 132 -7.65 4.29 -12.15
CA LYS A 132 -8.41 5.52 -12.52
C LYS A 132 -9.80 5.67 -11.90
N SER A 133 -10.33 4.64 -11.24
CA SER A 133 -11.67 4.62 -10.64
C SER A 133 -11.73 4.05 -9.22
N ILE A 134 -10.62 3.59 -8.62
CA ILE A 134 -10.65 2.93 -7.32
C ILE A 134 -9.71 3.69 -6.40
N GLN A 135 -10.30 4.45 -5.48
CA GLN A 135 -9.63 4.98 -4.30
C GLN A 135 -9.73 3.94 -3.19
N GLU A 136 -8.61 3.57 -2.60
CA GLU A 136 -8.54 2.72 -1.42
C GLU A 136 -7.97 3.57 -0.27
N THR A 137 -8.76 3.80 0.77
CA THR A 137 -8.27 4.42 2.00
C THR A 137 -7.31 3.47 2.68
N ILE A 138 -6.07 3.87 2.80
CA ILE A 138 -5.02 3.06 3.41
C ILE A 138 -4.72 3.44 4.85
N TYR A 139 -4.98 4.71 5.23
CA TYR A 139 -4.70 5.20 6.56
C TYR A 139 -5.60 6.36 6.95
N THR A 140 -5.94 6.45 8.23
CA THR A 140 -6.65 7.58 8.83
C THR A 140 -5.98 7.95 10.15
N LEU A 141 -5.82 9.24 10.39
CA LEU A 141 -5.21 9.79 11.60
C LEU A 141 -6.11 10.88 12.16
N ASP A 142 -6.40 10.81 13.43
CA ASP A 142 -7.09 11.87 14.16
C ASP A 142 -6.25 12.31 15.36
N GLY A 143 -6.26 13.61 15.63
CA GLY A 143 -5.52 14.19 16.75
C GLY A 143 -6.10 15.52 17.19
N SER A 144 -5.83 15.89 18.41
CA SER A 144 -6.21 17.18 18.96
C SER A 144 -5.04 17.83 19.69
N HIS A 145 -4.88 19.14 19.50
CA HIS A 145 -3.85 19.94 20.12
C HIS A 145 -4.46 21.15 20.81
N MET A 146 -3.97 21.49 22.01
CA MET A 146 -4.39 22.71 22.68
C MET A 146 -3.80 23.94 21.98
N THR A 147 -4.66 24.80 21.45
CA THR A 147 -4.26 26.12 20.98
C THR A 147 -4.12 27.04 22.18
N ASP A 148 -2.92 27.59 22.37
CA ASP A 148 -2.66 28.52 23.43
C ASP A 148 -3.41 29.85 23.14
N ILE A 149 -4.57 30.06 23.80
CA ILE A 149 -5.43 31.24 23.63
C ILE A 149 -4.77 32.49 24.27
N SER A 150 -3.46 32.49 24.50
CA SER A 150 -2.74 33.52 25.22
C SER A 150 -2.44 34.81 24.43
N GLN A 151 -2.99 35.02 23.23
CA GLN A 151 -2.64 36.20 22.41
C GLN A 151 -3.80 37.18 22.11
N GLU A 152 -4.98 37.05 22.71
CA GLU A 152 -6.06 38.01 22.47
C GLU A 152 -6.60 38.69 23.72
N GLY A 153 -5.69 39.30 24.47
CA GLY A 153 -6.04 40.05 25.70
C GLY A 153 -5.09 41.20 26.01
N GLY A 154 -4.72 42.04 25.03
CA GLY A 154 -3.77 43.11 25.33
C GLY A 154 -3.75 44.25 24.30
N ARG A 155 -4.91 44.87 24.01
CA ARG A 155 -4.97 46.26 23.52
C ARG A 155 -6.25 46.92 24.01
N GLN A 156 -6.16 47.49 25.14
CA GLN A 156 -6.95 48.68 25.50
C GLN A 156 -6.06 49.91 25.33
#